data_997a52e6ae5f8cf82ce86d49fd5a3469
#
_entry.id   997a52e6ae5f8cf82ce86d49fd5a3469
#
_cell.length_a   1.000
_cell.length_b   1.000
_cell.length_c   1.000
_cell.angle_alpha   90.00
_cell.angle_beta   90.00
_cell.angle_gamma   90.00
#
_symmetry.space_group_name_H-M   'P 1'
#
loop_
_entity.id
_entity.type
_entity.pdbx_description
1 polymer ?
#
loop_
_entity_poly.entity_id
_entity_poly.type
_entity_poly.pdbx_seq_one_letter_code
_entity_poly.pdbx_strand_id
1 'polypeptide(L)' 'MATVLHTPLFASISDLKKNPMEVVRSGDGEAVAILNRNVPVFYCVPPELYKQMLDQFNQKD' A
#
# COMPACT_ATOMS: atom_id res chain seq x y z
N MET A 1 6.79 7.08 19.73
CA MET A 1 7.55 6.70 18.58
C MET A 1 6.80 6.93 17.28
N ALA A 2 7.46 7.46 16.31
CA ALA A 2 6.80 7.77 15.05
C ALA A 2 6.48 6.49 14.27
N THR A 3 5.36 6.51 13.61
CA THR A 3 4.99 5.43 12.72
C THR A 3 5.80 5.55 11.43
N VAL A 4 6.39 4.46 11.00
CA VAL A 4 7.19 4.45 9.78
C VAL A 4 6.31 3.97 8.64
N LEU A 5 6.20 4.80 7.61
CA LEU A 5 5.51 4.42 6.38
C LEU A 5 6.54 3.88 5.40
N HIS A 6 6.26 2.74 4.83
CA HIS A 6 7.16 2.10 3.87
C HIS A 6 6.91 2.56 2.45
N THR A 7 5.98 3.49 2.29
CA THR A 7 5.67 4.09 1.00
C THR A 7 5.35 5.56 1.24
N PRO A 8 5.68 6.45 0.27
CA PRO A 8 5.34 7.85 0.40
C PRO A 8 3.86 8.16 0.17
N LEU A 9 3.09 7.15 -0.24
CA LEU A 9 1.69 7.34 -0.60
C LEU A 9 0.79 6.75 0.47
N PHE A 10 -0.26 7.48 0.79
CA PHE A 10 -1.21 6.99 1.78
C PHE A 10 -2.60 7.53 1.48
N ALA A 11 -3.60 6.83 1.98
CA ALA A 11 -4.99 7.23 1.87
C ALA A 11 -5.72 6.77 3.11
N SER A 12 -6.85 7.39 3.41
CA SER A 12 -7.64 6.96 4.55
C SER A 12 -8.49 5.76 4.18
N ILE A 13 -8.91 5.04 5.22
CA ILE A 13 -9.80 3.91 4.99
C ILE A 13 -11.14 4.37 4.43
N SER A 14 -11.55 5.60 4.77
CA SER A 14 -12.77 6.18 4.20
C SER A 14 -12.63 6.40 2.70
N ASP A 15 -11.48 6.89 2.28
CA ASP A 15 -11.22 7.08 0.85
C ASP A 15 -11.27 5.76 0.11
N LEU A 16 -10.69 4.73 0.71
CA LEU A 16 -10.67 3.41 0.09
C LEU A 16 -12.08 2.85 -0.07
N LYS A 17 -12.92 3.02 0.95
CA LYS A 17 -14.30 2.55 0.87
C LYS A 17 -15.08 3.28 -0.20
N LYS A 18 -14.81 4.56 -0.35
CA LYS A 18 -15.53 5.39 -1.28
C LYS A 18 -15.20 5.05 -2.72
N ASN A 19 -13.92 4.88 -3.00
CA ASN A 19 -13.49 4.64 -4.38
C ASN A 19 -12.19 3.86 -4.38
N PRO A 20 -12.29 2.53 -4.21
CA PRO A 20 -11.07 1.71 -4.09
C PRO A 20 -10.19 1.74 -5.32
N MET A 21 -10.77 1.79 -6.50
CA MET A 21 -9.96 1.80 -7.72
C MET A 21 -9.17 3.09 -7.85
N GLU A 22 -9.75 4.18 -7.40
CA GLU A 22 -9.06 5.45 -7.45
C GLU A 22 -7.86 5.45 -6.51
N VAL A 23 -8.02 4.84 -5.35
CA VAL A 23 -6.91 4.74 -4.39
C VAL A 23 -5.76 3.93 -4.98
N VAL A 24 -6.07 2.80 -5.59
CA VAL A 24 -5.03 1.98 -6.22
C VAL A 24 -4.35 2.74 -7.35
N ARG A 25 -5.14 3.44 -8.15
CA ARG A 25 -4.62 4.19 -9.29
C ARG A 25 -3.71 5.32 -8.83
N SER A 26 -4.03 5.93 -7.70
CA SER A 26 -3.22 7.03 -7.18
C SER A 26 -1.81 6.60 -6.83
N GLY A 27 -1.62 5.31 -6.59
CA GLY A 27 -0.30 4.79 -6.28
C GLY A 27 0.60 4.64 -7.49
N ASP A 28 0.01 4.65 -8.68
CA ASP A 28 0.78 4.58 -9.93
C ASP A 28 1.80 3.44 -9.90
N GLY A 29 1.35 2.25 -9.54
CA GLY A 29 2.22 1.07 -9.48
C GLY A 29 2.89 0.85 -8.15
N GLU A 30 2.77 1.79 -7.22
CA GLU A 30 3.38 1.66 -5.92
C GLU A 30 2.36 1.25 -4.87
N ALA A 31 2.85 0.78 -3.73
CA ALA A 31 1.97 0.47 -2.62
C ALA A 31 1.42 1.75 -2.00
N VAL A 32 0.18 1.68 -1.54
CA VAL A 32 -0.47 2.80 -0.87
C VAL A 32 -0.82 2.37 0.55
N ALA A 33 -0.32 3.09 1.52
CA ALA A 33 -0.63 2.80 2.92
C ALA A 33 -2.05 3.25 3.22
N ILE A 34 -2.83 2.38 3.85
CA ILE A 34 -4.20 2.72 4.24
C ILE A 34 -4.21 3.01 5.72
N LEU A 35 -4.63 4.22 6.05
CA LEU A 35 -4.59 4.70 7.41
C LEU A 35 -5.97 4.71 8.05
N ASN A 36 -6.01 4.37 9.31
CA ASN A 36 -7.18 4.55 10.14
C ASN A 36 -6.75 5.37 11.34
N ARG A 37 -7.32 6.57 11.47
CA ARG A 37 -6.95 7.50 12.55
C ARG A 37 -5.44 7.77 12.52
N ASN A 38 -4.94 7.99 11.32
CA ASN A 38 -3.53 8.32 11.08
C ASN A 38 -2.55 7.20 11.40
N VAL A 39 -3.05 5.98 11.52
CA VAL A 39 -2.21 4.81 11.78
C VAL A 39 -2.36 3.84 10.62
N PRO A 40 -1.25 3.40 10.03
CA PRO A 40 -1.33 2.44 8.95
C PRO A 40 -1.89 1.11 9.46
N VAL A 41 -2.90 0.59 8.76
CA VAL A 41 -3.52 -0.67 9.15
C VAL A 41 -3.26 -1.75 8.10
N PHE A 42 -3.10 -1.37 6.86
CA PHE A 42 -2.71 -2.30 5.81
C PHE A 42 -2.27 -1.49 4.59
N TYR A 43 -1.77 -2.19 3.58
CA TYR A 43 -1.27 -1.58 2.36
C TYR A 43 -2.00 -2.15 1.17
N CYS A 44 -2.32 -1.28 0.21
CA CYS A 44 -2.85 -1.72 -1.07
C CYS A 44 -1.69 -1.89 -2.01
N VAL A 45 -1.49 -3.11 -2.48
CA VAL A 45 -0.35 -3.45 -3.32
C VAL A 45 -0.87 -3.96 -4.67
N PRO A 46 -0.48 -3.32 -5.78
CA PRO A 46 -0.88 -3.81 -7.10
C PRO A 46 -0.31 -5.20 -7.36
N PRO A 47 -1.00 -5.99 -8.19
CA PRO A 47 -0.55 -7.37 -8.43
C PRO A 47 0.88 -7.48 -8.96
N GLU A 48 1.29 -6.55 -9.82
CA GLU A 48 2.64 -6.59 -10.36
C GLU A 48 3.69 -6.39 -9.28
N LEU A 49 3.43 -5.43 -8.41
CA LEU A 49 4.36 -5.15 -7.34
C LEU A 49 4.41 -6.30 -6.35
N TYR A 50 3.27 -6.87 -6.04
CA TYR A 50 3.20 -7.99 -5.13
C TYR A 50 4.00 -9.18 -5.67
N LYS A 51 3.90 -9.40 -6.97
CA LYS A 51 4.64 -10.46 -7.63
C LYS A 51 6.14 -10.25 -7.51
N GLN A 52 6.58 -9.02 -7.72
CA GLN A 52 7.99 -8.67 -7.57
C GLN A 52 8.48 -8.91 -6.16
N MET A 53 7.66 -8.55 -5.17
CA MET A 53 8.02 -8.78 -3.78
C MET A 53 8.18 -10.25 -3.48
N LEU A 54 7.26 -11.08 -3.98
CA LEU A 54 7.33 -12.51 -3.79
C LEU A 54 8.57 -13.10 -4.46
N ASP A 55 8.89 -12.65 -5.64
CA ASP A 55 10.05 -13.13 -6.36
C ASP A 55 11.32 -12.83 -5.59
N GLN A 56 11.42 -11.63 -5.05
CA GLN A 56 12.60 -11.26 -4.27
C GLN A 56 12.70 -12.06 -2.99
N PHE A 57 11.57 -12.30 -2.36
CA PHE A 57 11.55 -13.08 -1.14
C PHE A 57 11.97 -14.52 -1.40
N ASN A 58 11.51 -15.08 -2.52
CA ASN A 58 11.80 -16.47 -2.86
C ASN A 58 13.21 -16.67 -3.40
N GLN A 59 13.84 -15.61 -3.87
CA GLN A 59 15.21 -15.71 -4.38
C GLN A 59 16.25 -15.72 -3.27
N LYS A 60 15.80 -15.43 -2.08
CA LYS A 60 16.69 -15.42 -0.95
C LYS A 60 17.05 -16.85 -0.60
N ASP A 61 18.25 -17.11 -0.50
CA ASP A 61 18.68 -18.48 -0.21
C ASP A 61 19.09 -18.68 1.15
#